data_8a99718f00e00f6bdd6325bc77e75c63
#
_entry.id   8a99718f00e00f6bdd6325bc77e75c63
#
_cell.length_a   1.000
_cell.length_b   1.000
_cell.length_c   1.000
_cell.angle_alpha   90.00
_cell.angle_beta   90.00
_cell.angle_gamma   90.00
#
_symmetry.space_group_name_H-M   'P 1'
#
loop_
_entity.id
_entity.type
_entity.pdbx_description
1 polymer ?
#
loop_
_entity_poly.entity_id
_entity_poly.type
_entity_poly.pdbx_seq_one_letter_code
_entity_poly.pdbx_strand_id
1 'polypeptide(L)'
;MPEDTLLQRRHRVLGSASPLFYDKPLHLVRGEGVWLFDVDGRRYLDVYNNVPCVGHCNPHVTEAMHRQATTLNIHTRYLDEQVVRYAERLTATFGEPLDTAMFTCTGSEANELALRLARFASGGTGIIVSDYNYHGNSASLAQVTTALPSPEPFAAHARAVPIPCLYRAPAGTTEAQLAEQYAANIAAAIASMQAQGIRPAALLIDTLFANEGLPRVPASFVNKAAALIRAAGGLFIADEVQSGFGRTGDHLWGHQAHGVVPDIVTLGKPMGNGYPLAGLITHKALVESFGRHAMYFNTFGGSPVAAAVGMAVLDVIEQQQLLKNAQDVGAYVQQRLQALAARHSIIGDVRGKGLFFAMELVRDHASKEPAGLEARKVVNDMRENGVLISKIGAGDNILKLRPPLVFGRDHANLFVDTLDHALSAI
;
A
#
# COMPACT_ATOMS: atom_id res chain seq x y z
N MET A 1 -43.20 7.15 -12.63
CA MET A 1 -42.06 6.31 -13.09
C MET A 1 -41.40 5.78 -11.85
N PRO A 2 -40.95 4.51 -11.77
CA PRO A 2 -40.22 4.05 -10.60
C PRO A 2 -38.95 4.94 -10.41
N GLU A 3 -38.69 5.33 -9.17
CA GLU A 3 -37.46 6.09 -8.86
C GLU A 3 -36.23 5.30 -9.25
N ASP A 4 -35.24 5.95 -9.89
CA ASP A 4 -33.96 5.36 -10.20
C ASP A 4 -33.28 4.85 -8.90
N THR A 5 -32.78 3.64 -8.93
CA THR A 5 -31.97 3.10 -7.84
C THR A 5 -30.67 3.92 -7.65
N LEU A 6 -30.07 3.87 -6.46
CA LEU A 6 -28.79 4.56 -6.21
C LEU A 6 -27.71 4.18 -7.23
N LEU A 7 -27.66 2.91 -7.64
CA LEU A 7 -26.73 2.41 -8.65
C LEU A 7 -26.97 3.07 -10.03
N GLN A 8 -28.24 3.17 -10.47
CA GLN A 8 -28.58 3.83 -11.72
C GLN A 8 -28.23 5.32 -11.69
N ARG A 9 -28.54 6.01 -10.58
CA ARG A 9 -28.14 7.41 -10.36
C ARG A 9 -26.63 7.58 -10.41
N ARG A 10 -25.87 6.69 -9.75
CA ARG A 10 -24.41 6.70 -9.77
C ARG A 10 -23.87 6.51 -11.19
N HIS A 11 -24.37 5.53 -11.94
CA HIS A 11 -23.93 5.29 -13.32
C HIS A 11 -24.17 6.51 -14.22
N ARG A 12 -25.26 7.22 -14.02
CA ARG A 12 -25.60 8.43 -14.79
C ARG A 12 -24.61 9.57 -14.56
N VAL A 13 -24.13 9.78 -13.33
CA VAL A 13 -23.29 10.95 -12.97
C VAL A 13 -21.82 10.65 -12.78
N LEU A 14 -21.45 9.39 -12.50
CA LEU A 14 -20.05 8.96 -12.28
C LEU A 14 -19.54 7.98 -13.36
N GLY A 15 -20.42 7.62 -14.33
CA GLY A 15 -20.10 6.64 -15.36
C GLY A 15 -20.25 5.19 -14.87
N SER A 16 -20.70 4.31 -15.77
CA SER A 16 -20.89 2.89 -15.46
C SER A 16 -19.58 2.10 -15.35
N ALA A 17 -18.49 2.61 -15.95
CA ALA A 17 -17.18 1.98 -15.91
C ALA A 17 -16.40 2.22 -14.61
N SER A 18 -16.88 3.12 -13.72
CA SER A 18 -16.24 3.33 -12.42
C SER A 18 -16.42 2.09 -11.53
N PRO A 19 -15.30 1.40 -11.13
CA PRO A 19 -15.37 0.09 -10.53
C PRO A 19 -16.06 0.10 -9.17
N LEU A 20 -16.78 -0.98 -8.89
CA LEU A 20 -17.34 -1.29 -7.58
C LEU A 20 -16.80 -2.64 -7.13
N PHE A 21 -16.68 -2.82 -5.81
CA PHE A 21 -16.38 -4.11 -5.23
C PHE A 21 -17.63 -5.00 -5.24
N TYR A 22 -17.43 -6.29 -5.34
CA TYR A 22 -18.41 -7.37 -5.25
C TYR A 22 -19.44 -7.41 -6.40
N ASP A 23 -19.94 -8.58 -6.66
CA ASP A 23 -20.98 -8.80 -7.69
C ASP A 23 -22.29 -8.08 -7.34
N LYS A 24 -22.59 -7.96 -6.04
CA LYS A 24 -23.66 -7.13 -5.51
C LYS A 24 -23.04 -5.96 -4.74
N PRO A 25 -23.04 -4.74 -5.27
CA PRO A 25 -22.49 -3.57 -4.60
C PRO A 25 -23.11 -3.30 -3.22
N LEU A 26 -22.31 -2.77 -2.30
CA LEU A 26 -22.77 -2.37 -0.97
C LEU A 26 -23.11 -0.88 -0.93
N HIS A 27 -24.23 -0.56 -0.27
CA HIS A 27 -24.58 0.82 0.09
C HIS A 27 -24.25 1.04 1.55
N LEU A 28 -22.99 1.40 1.83
CA LEU A 28 -22.48 1.67 3.19
C LEU A 28 -22.84 3.09 3.62
N VAL A 29 -23.30 3.25 4.86
CA VAL A 29 -23.76 4.54 5.43
C VAL A 29 -23.10 4.92 6.74
N ARG A 30 -22.42 3.98 7.43
CA ARG A 30 -21.73 4.23 8.71
C ARG A 30 -20.51 3.33 8.84
N GLY A 31 -19.47 3.86 9.52
CA GLY A 31 -18.30 3.09 9.94
C GLY A 31 -17.98 3.33 11.41
N GLU A 32 -17.43 2.32 12.09
CA GLU A 32 -17.04 2.38 13.52
C GLU A 32 -15.97 1.32 13.83
N GLY A 33 -14.76 1.75 14.18
CA GLY A 33 -13.66 0.83 14.45
C GLY A 33 -13.34 -0.06 13.26
N VAL A 34 -13.59 -1.36 13.35
CA VAL A 34 -13.41 -2.33 12.25
C VAL A 34 -14.72 -2.65 11.52
N TRP A 35 -15.82 -1.98 11.86
CA TRP A 35 -17.15 -2.29 11.34
C TRP A 35 -17.64 -1.25 10.35
N LEU A 36 -18.27 -1.74 9.29
CA LEU A 36 -19.04 -0.95 8.34
C LEU A 36 -20.51 -1.38 8.39
N PHE A 37 -21.42 -0.45 8.14
CA PHE A 37 -22.85 -0.70 8.20
C PHE A 37 -23.52 -0.22 6.92
N ASP A 38 -24.40 -1.05 6.37
CA ASP A 38 -25.20 -0.67 5.20
C ASP A 38 -26.51 0.06 5.59
N VAL A 39 -27.25 0.44 4.56
CA VAL A 39 -28.51 1.17 4.69
C VAL A 39 -29.59 0.39 5.46
N ASP A 40 -29.52 -0.94 5.45
CA ASP A 40 -30.46 -1.83 6.17
C ASP A 40 -30.00 -2.12 7.61
N GLY A 41 -28.90 -1.51 8.04
CA GLY A 41 -28.30 -1.68 9.38
C GLY A 41 -27.47 -2.95 9.55
N ARG A 42 -27.27 -3.73 8.48
CA ARG A 42 -26.38 -4.89 8.53
C ARG A 42 -24.94 -4.46 8.68
N ARG A 43 -24.21 -5.10 9.60
CA ARG A 43 -22.80 -4.83 9.83
C ARG A 43 -21.90 -5.77 9.02
N TYR A 44 -20.76 -5.23 8.63
CA TYR A 44 -19.70 -5.94 7.93
C TYR A 44 -18.37 -5.72 8.62
N LEU A 45 -17.66 -6.81 8.92
CA LEU A 45 -16.29 -6.77 9.41
C LEU A 45 -15.35 -6.39 8.26
N ASP A 46 -14.63 -5.29 8.40
CA ASP A 46 -13.67 -4.83 7.40
C ASP A 46 -12.30 -5.51 7.59
N VAL A 47 -11.97 -6.42 6.69
CA VAL A 47 -10.67 -7.10 6.63
C VAL A 47 -9.88 -6.68 5.39
N TYR A 48 -10.27 -5.56 4.77
CA TYR A 48 -9.66 -5.10 3.52
C TYR A 48 -9.07 -3.69 3.57
N ASN A 49 -9.76 -2.72 4.18
CA ASN A 49 -9.40 -1.32 4.02
C ASN A 49 -8.27 -0.89 4.96
N ASN A 50 -7.08 -0.61 4.39
CA ASN A 50 -5.95 -0.07 5.13
C ASN A 50 -5.93 1.47 5.19
N VAL A 51 -6.91 2.14 4.60
CA VAL A 51 -7.05 3.61 4.67
C VAL A 51 -7.43 4.04 6.08
N PRO A 52 -8.53 3.54 6.71
CA PRO A 52 -8.86 3.84 8.09
C PRO A 52 -7.99 3.01 9.06
N CYS A 53 -6.68 3.22 9.03
CA CYS A 53 -5.72 2.35 9.72
C CYS A 53 -5.93 2.29 11.24
N VAL A 54 -6.40 3.37 11.87
CA VAL A 54 -6.72 3.44 13.30
C VAL A 54 -8.21 3.24 13.58
N GLY A 55 -8.94 2.68 12.61
CA GLY A 55 -10.37 2.41 12.68
C GLY A 55 -11.24 3.47 11.99
N HIS A 56 -12.38 3.01 11.45
CA HIS A 56 -13.37 3.88 10.85
C HIS A 56 -13.90 4.89 11.87
N CYS A 57 -14.02 6.15 11.45
CA CYS A 57 -14.57 7.25 12.24
C CYS A 57 -13.95 7.35 13.63
N ASN A 58 -12.62 7.12 13.77
CA ASN A 58 -11.94 7.17 15.05
C ASN A 58 -12.20 8.51 15.76
N PRO A 59 -12.73 8.52 17.00
CA PRO A 59 -13.15 9.75 17.67
C PRO A 59 -12.03 10.75 17.90
N HIS A 60 -10.81 10.29 18.24
CA HIS A 60 -9.66 11.17 18.45
C HIS A 60 -9.25 11.91 17.14
N VAL A 61 -9.30 11.20 16.01
CA VAL A 61 -8.99 11.77 14.69
C VAL A 61 -10.07 12.75 14.24
N THR A 62 -11.35 12.39 14.39
CA THR A 62 -12.47 13.27 13.99
C THR A 62 -12.56 14.52 14.85
N GLU A 63 -12.27 14.42 16.15
CA GLU A 63 -12.23 15.55 17.07
C GLU A 63 -11.07 16.51 16.73
N ALA A 64 -9.87 15.99 16.47
CA ALA A 64 -8.72 16.80 16.06
C ALA A 64 -8.99 17.55 14.76
N MET A 65 -9.60 16.84 13.78
CA MET A 65 -10.02 17.42 12.50
C MET A 65 -11.02 18.57 12.72
N HIS A 66 -12.09 18.34 13.50
CA HIS A 66 -13.14 19.33 13.77
C HIS A 66 -12.57 20.57 14.45
N ARG A 67 -11.81 20.39 15.51
CA ARG A 67 -11.19 21.49 16.28
C ARG A 67 -10.29 22.37 15.41
N GLN A 68 -9.42 21.73 14.59
CA GLN A 68 -8.54 22.51 13.72
C GLN A 68 -9.31 23.20 12.58
N ALA A 69 -10.31 22.53 12.00
CA ALA A 69 -11.14 23.09 10.93
C ALA A 69 -11.94 24.31 11.38
N THR A 70 -12.35 24.37 12.65
CA THR A 70 -13.03 25.53 13.23
C THR A 70 -12.08 26.66 13.67
N THR A 71 -10.76 26.41 13.67
CA THR A 71 -9.75 27.40 14.06
C THR A 71 -9.10 28.05 12.85
N LEU A 72 -8.44 27.26 12.01
CA LEU A 72 -7.75 27.73 10.80
C LEU A 72 -7.47 26.55 9.86
N ASN A 73 -7.77 26.76 8.57
CA ASN A 73 -7.31 25.88 7.51
C ASN A 73 -6.81 26.69 6.33
N ILE A 74 -5.50 26.71 6.13
CA ILE A 74 -4.82 27.55 5.14
C ILE A 74 -3.66 26.76 4.50
N HIS A 75 -3.10 27.25 3.39
CA HIS A 75 -1.95 26.61 2.73
C HIS A 75 -0.61 26.93 3.42
N THR A 76 0.42 26.14 3.12
CA THR A 76 1.75 26.16 3.76
C THR A 76 2.64 27.38 3.43
N ARG A 77 2.13 28.39 2.73
CA ARG A 77 2.86 29.67 2.52
C ARG A 77 2.81 30.59 3.72
N TYR A 78 2.07 30.23 4.76
CA TYR A 78 2.05 30.90 6.05
C TYR A 78 2.70 30.02 7.10
N LEU A 79 3.29 30.59 8.11
CA LEU A 79 3.81 29.85 9.23
C LEU A 79 2.63 29.29 10.05
N ASP A 80 2.67 28.02 10.31
CA ASP A 80 1.69 27.31 11.13
C ASP A 80 2.41 26.27 12.00
N GLU A 81 2.25 26.38 13.30
CA GLU A 81 2.95 25.52 14.26
C GLU A 81 2.49 24.07 14.17
N GLN A 82 1.20 23.82 13.90
CA GLN A 82 0.66 22.47 13.80
C GLN A 82 1.30 21.69 12.65
N VAL A 83 1.53 22.35 11.51
CA VAL A 83 2.19 21.75 10.34
C VAL A 83 3.65 21.42 10.66
N VAL A 84 4.37 22.35 11.31
CA VAL A 84 5.78 22.14 11.69
C VAL A 84 5.91 21.00 12.68
N ARG A 85 5.12 20.99 13.76
CA ARG A 85 5.12 19.93 14.77
C ARG A 85 4.80 18.55 14.19
N TYR A 86 3.86 18.50 13.24
CA TYR A 86 3.57 17.22 12.57
C TYR A 86 4.77 16.75 11.71
N ALA A 87 5.40 17.66 10.96
CA ALA A 87 6.59 17.35 10.18
C ALA A 87 7.74 16.84 11.06
N GLU A 88 8.03 17.54 12.17
CA GLU A 88 9.04 17.14 13.16
C GLU A 88 8.77 15.74 13.73
N ARG A 89 7.53 15.49 14.19
CA ARG A 89 7.18 14.19 14.75
C ARG A 89 7.23 13.07 13.72
N LEU A 90 6.79 13.34 12.49
CA LEU A 90 6.79 12.34 11.42
C LEU A 90 8.24 11.99 11.01
N THR A 91 9.09 12.99 10.77
CA THR A 91 10.50 12.77 10.38
C THR A 91 11.29 12.07 11.49
N ALA A 92 11.02 12.36 12.75
CA ALA A 92 11.66 11.67 13.89
C ALA A 92 11.43 10.15 13.91
N THR A 93 10.45 9.64 13.17
CA THR A 93 10.20 8.19 13.08
C THR A 93 11.08 7.47 12.07
N PHE A 94 11.85 8.19 11.24
CA PHE A 94 12.66 7.58 10.17
C PHE A 94 14.14 7.39 10.53
N GLY A 95 14.72 8.27 11.31
CA GLY A 95 16.17 8.31 11.52
C GLY A 95 16.94 8.90 10.33
N GLU A 96 18.22 9.21 10.57
CA GLU A 96 19.12 9.78 9.57
C GLU A 96 19.30 8.88 8.34
N PRO A 97 19.36 9.45 7.12
CA PRO A 97 19.33 10.88 6.77
C PRO A 97 17.95 11.41 6.35
N LEU A 98 16.87 10.70 6.67
CA LEU A 98 15.50 11.01 6.24
C LEU A 98 14.87 12.03 7.21
N ASP A 99 15.21 13.29 7.04
CA ASP A 99 14.96 14.38 8.01
C ASP A 99 13.98 15.46 7.54
N THR A 100 13.49 15.38 6.30
CA THR A 100 12.69 16.46 5.71
C THR A 100 11.43 15.93 5.02
N ALA A 101 10.29 16.52 5.35
CA ALA A 101 8.98 16.16 4.79
C ALA A 101 8.53 17.14 3.70
N MET A 102 7.87 16.61 2.65
CA MET A 102 7.10 17.38 1.68
C MET A 102 5.68 16.82 1.60
N PHE A 103 4.68 17.61 1.96
CA PHE A 103 3.29 17.14 2.01
C PHE A 103 2.55 17.28 0.69
N THR A 104 1.65 16.34 0.44
CA THR A 104 0.72 16.26 -0.69
C THR A 104 -0.65 15.79 -0.18
N CYS A 105 -1.62 15.60 -1.09
CA CYS A 105 -2.96 15.12 -0.72
C CYS A 105 -3.15 13.64 -1.00
N THR A 106 -2.42 13.07 -1.95
CA THR A 106 -2.58 11.67 -2.41
C THR A 106 -1.23 10.98 -2.59
N GLY A 107 -1.22 9.65 -2.48
CA GLY A 107 -0.03 8.85 -2.80
C GLY A 107 0.44 9.03 -4.26
N SER A 108 -0.49 9.30 -5.20
CA SER A 108 -0.13 9.62 -6.58
C SER A 108 0.69 10.91 -6.67
N GLU A 109 0.28 11.98 -5.97
CA GLU A 109 1.06 13.22 -5.92
C GLU A 109 2.41 13.01 -5.23
N ALA A 110 2.46 12.22 -4.16
CA ALA A 110 3.69 11.89 -3.45
C ALA A 110 4.70 11.15 -4.34
N ASN A 111 4.24 10.11 -5.05
CA ASN A 111 5.07 9.36 -5.98
C ASN A 111 5.49 10.20 -7.20
N GLU A 112 4.61 11.05 -7.75
CA GLU A 112 4.95 11.99 -8.82
C GLU A 112 6.05 12.98 -8.37
N LEU A 113 5.93 13.53 -7.17
CA LEU A 113 6.94 14.41 -6.60
C LEU A 113 8.26 13.68 -6.34
N ALA A 114 8.21 12.44 -5.85
CA ALA A 114 9.39 11.60 -5.67
C ALA A 114 10.14 11.35 -6.99
N LEU A 115 9.41 11.06 -8.07
CA LEU A 115 10.01 10.91 -9.41
C LEU A 115 10.62 12.22 -9.92
N ARG A 116 9.99 13.36 -9.65
CA ARG A 116 10.56 14.68 -9.99
C ARG A 116 11.88 14.93 -9.28
N LEU A 117 11.93 14.66 -7.95
CA LEU A 117 13.15 14.78 -7.15
C LEU A 117 14.24 13.82 -7.65
N ALA A 118 13.90 12.58 -7.94
CA ALA A 118 14.85 11.58 -8.43
C ALA A 118 15.44 11.95 -9.81
N ARG A 119 14.60 12.43 -10.74
CA ARG A 119 15.06 12.94 -12.05
C ARG A 119 15.96 14.16 -11.89
N PHE A 120 15.60 15.07 -11.01
CA PHE A 120 16.42 16.24 -10.73
C PHE A 120 17.80 15.86 -10.16
N ALA A 121 17.83 14.97 -9.15
CA ALA A 121 19.07 14.58 -8.49
C ALA A 121 20.00 13.76 -9.39
N SER A 122 19.46 12.81 -10.16
CA SER A 122 20.25 11.94 -11.02
C SER A 122 20.59 12.56 -12.38
N GLY A 123 19.82 13.55 -12.83
CA GLY A 123 19.85 14.05 -14.22
C GLY A 123 19.39 13.00 -15.23
N GLY A 124 18.74 11.92 -14.77
CA GLY A 124 18.22 10.81 -15.58
C GLY A 124 16.71 10.87 -15.76
N THR A 125 16.19 9.98 -16.61
CA THR A 125 14.75 9.81 -16.83
C THR A 125 14.29 8.38 -16.60
N GLY A 126 15.22 7.41 -16.57
CA GLY A 126 14.94 5.98 -16.49
C GLY A 126 14.31 5.57 -15.18
N ILE A 127 13.19 4.85 -15.20
CA ILE A 127 12.45 4.39 -14.04
C ILE A 127 12.38 2.86 -14.09
N ILE A 128 12.76 2.21 -12.99
CA ILE A 128 12.56 0.77 -12.79
C ILE A 128 11.46 0.58 -11.75
N VAL A 129 10.51 -0.29 -12.06
CA VAL A 129 9.39 -0.67 -11.17
C VAL A 129 9.28 -2.19 -11.10
N SER A 130 8.59 -2.70 -10.08
CA SER A 130 8.18 -4.11 -10.06
C SER A 130 7.14 -4.40 -11.14
N ASP A 131 7.12 -5.60 -11.67
CA ASP A 131 6.00 -6.05 -12.49
C ASP A 131 4.76 -6.29 -11.60
N TYR A 132 3.58 -5.99 -12.16
CA TYR A 132 2.30 -6.00 -11.46
C TYR A 132 2.18 -4.92 -10.35
N ASN A 133 2.85 -3.79 -10.53
CA ASN A 133 2.83 -2.64 -9.59
C ASN A 133 1.64 -1.71 -9.80
N TYR A 134 1.39 -0.88 -8.76
CA TYR A 134 0.52 0.29 -8.84
C TYR A 134 1.01 1.38 -7.87
N HIS A 135 1.46 2.51 -8.42
CA HIS A 135 2.00 3.64 -7.65
C HIS A 135 1.16 4.92 -7.75
N GLY A 136 0.09 4.91 -8.52
CA GLY A 136 -0.81 6.04 -8.67
C GLY A 136 -1.42 6.15 -10.08
N ASN A 137 -2.19 7.22 -10.29
CA ASN A 137 -3.02 7.43 -11.48
C ASN A 137 -2.74 8.77 -12.21
N SER A 138 -1.63 9.46 -11.92
CA SER A 138 -1.15 10.55 -12.77
C SER A 138 -0.62 9.99 -14.08
N ALA A 139 -0.51 10.81 -15.13
CA ALA A 139 -0.03 10.37 -16.43
C ALA A 139 1.33 9.68 -16.37
N SER A 140 2.29 10.23 -15.60
CA SER A 140 3.62 9.60 -15.46
C SER A 140 3.55 8.26 -14.73
N LEU A 141 2.67 8.11 -13.74
CA LEU A 141 2.53 6.87 -12.96
C LEU A 141 1.70 5.82 -13.71
N ALA A 142 0.68 6.23 -14.46
CA ALA A 142 -0.08 5.33 -15.33
C ALA A 142 0.81 4.66 -16.37
N GLN A 143 1.78 5.41 -16.93
CA GLN A 143 2.76 4.91 -17.89
C GLN A 143 3.81 3.94 -17.30
N VAL A 144 3.89 3.78 -16.00
CA VAL A 144 4.78 2.80 -15.34
C VAL A 144 4.01 1.76 -14.53
N THR A 145 2.68 1.82 -14.53
CA THR A 145 1.79 0.85 -13.87
C THR A 145 1.58 -0.36 -14.77
N THR A 146 1.68 -1.57 -14.21
CA THR A 146 1.46 -2.83 -14.91
C THR A 146 0.31 -3.67 -14.33
N ALA A 147 -0.17 -3.36 -13.12
CA ALA A 147 -1.27 -4.10 -12.47
C ALA A 147 -2.67 -3.75 -13.00
N LEU A 148 -2.84 -2.60 -13.62
CA LEU A 148 -4.14 -2.12 -14.09
C LEU A 148 -4.10 -1.82 -15.58
N PRO A 149 -5.19 -2.10 -16.33
CA PRO A 149 -5.30 -1.65 -17.71
C PRO A 149 -5.18 -0.14 -17.79
N SER A 150 -4.37 0.35 -18.73
CA SER A 150 -4.19 1.76 -19.01
C SER A 150 -4.25 2.01 -20.52
N PRO A 151 -4.91 3.08 -20.98
CA PRO A 151 -4.81 3.51 -22.39
C PRO A 151 -3.45 4.12 -22.71
N GLU A 152 -2.71 4.60 -21.70
CA GLU A 152 -1.37 5.11 -21.87
C GLU A 152 -0.39 3.96 -22.15
N PRO A 153 0.46 4.06 -23.18
CA PRO A 153 1.49 3.05 -23.42
C PRO A 153 2.52 3.05 -22.27
N PHE A 154 3.03 1.87 -21.95
CA PHE A 154 4.15 1.77 -21.00
C PHE A 154 5.34 2.62 -21.49
N ALA A 155 5.89 3.43 -20.59
CA ALA A 155 6.86 4.46 -20.97
C ALA A 155 8.16 3.85 -21.51
N ALA A 156 8.66 4.35 -22.65
CA ALA A 156 9.90 3.88 -23.27
C ALA A 156 11.13 4.01 -22.34
N HIS A 157 11.09 4.96 -21.41
CA HIS A 157 12.13 5.19 -20.41
C HIS A 157 11.93 4.34 -19.13
N ALA A 158 10.91 3.48 -19.07
CA ALA A 158 10.68 2.62 -17.93
C ALA A 158 11.02 1.15 -18.19
N ARG A 159 11.26 0.40 -17.13
CA ARG A 159 11.40 -1.07 -17.13
C ARG A 159 10.62 -1.66 -15.96
N ALA A 160 9.77 -2.62 -16.25
CA ALA A 160 9.16 -3.47 -15.23
C ALA A 160 10.04 -4.72 -15.05
N VAL A 161 10.31 -5.08 -13.80
CA VAL A 161 11.14 -6.25 -13.45
C VAL A 161 10.33 -7.22 -12.59
N PRO A 162 10.46 -8.53 -12.82
CA PRO A 162 9.79 -9.52 -11.98
C PRO A 162 10.33 -9.47 -10.55
N ILE A 163 9.46 -9.79 -9.58
CA ILE A 163 9.78 -9.83 -8.15
C ILE A 163 9.96 -11.27 -7.70
N PRO A 164 10.99 -11.57 -6.88
CA PRO A 164 11.20 -12.92 -6.37
C PRO A 164 10.03 -13.38 -5.51
N CYS A 165 9.64 -14.64 -5.67
CA CYS A 165 8.62 -15.28 -4.85
C CYS A 165 9.10 -16.64 -4.40
N LEU A 166 9.41 -16.81 -3.10
CA LEU A 166 9.91 -18.07 -2.55
C LEU A 166 8.93 -19.24 -2.76
N TYR A 167 7.63 -18.98 -2.68
CA TYR A 167 6.61 -20.00 -2.96
C TYR A 167 6.68 -20.53 -4.40
N ARG A 168 6.99 -19.66 -5.38
CA ARG A 168 7.04 -20.03 -6.81
C ARG A 168 8.44 -20.37 -7.30
N ALA A 169 9.46 -20.31 -6.43
CA ALA A 169 10.83 -20.66 -6.79
C ALA A 169 10.95 -22.16 -7.21
N PRO A 170 11.82 -22.48 -8.15
CA PRO A 170 12.13 -23.88 -8.49
C PRO A 170 12.61 -24.65 -7.26
N ALA A 171 12.26 -25.93 -7.17
CA ALA A 171 12.70 -26.78 -6.07
C ALA A 171 14.24 -26.81 -5.96
N GLY A 172 14.75 -26.70 -4.73
CA GLY A 172 16.18 -26.66 -4.45
C GLY A 172 16.86 -25.29 -4.62
N THR A 173 16.13 -24.26 -5.08
CA THR A 173 16.69 -22.89 -5.13
C THR A 173 16.80 -22.32 -3.73
N THR A 174 18.00 -21.88 -3.34
CA THR A 174 18.20 -21.18 -2.07
C THR A 174 17.73 -19.71 -2.14
N GLU A 175 17.41 -19.12 -0.99
CA GLU A 175 17.07 -17.68 -0.94
C GLU A 175 18.17 -16.79 -1.52
N ALA A 176 19.44 -17.11 -1.28
CA ALA A 176 20.58 -16.36 -1.82
C ALA A 176 20.63 -16.45 -3.35
N GLN A 177 20.46 -17.63 -3.93
CA GLN A 177 20.41 -17.81 -5.39
C GLN A 177 19.22 -17.05 -6.01
N LEU A 178 18.06 -17.09 -5.36
CA LEU A 178 16.90 -16.36 -5.82
C LEU A 178 17.13 -14.84 -5.78
N ALA A 179 17.72 -14.33 -4.70
CA ALA A 179 18.07 -12.92 -4.58
C ALA A 179 19.03 -12.46 -5.69
N GLU A 180 20.09 -13.25 -5.98
CA GLU A 180 21.04 -12.94 -7.06
C GLU A 180 20.39 -12.95 -8.44
N GLN A 181 19.57 -13.97 -8.72
CA GLN A 181 18.86 -14.09 -10.00
C GLN A 181 17.96 -12.88 -10.26
N TYR A 182 17.22 -12.42 -9.26
CA TYR A 182 16.33 -11.28 -9.43
C TYR A 182 17.04 -9.93 -9.37
N ALA A 183 18.14 -9.82 -8.64
CA ALA A 183 19.03 -8.66 -8.71
C ALA A 183 19.65 -8.53 -10.11
N ALA A 184 19.98 -9.65 -10.79
CA ALA A 184 20.42 -9.65 -12.17
C ALA A 184 19.38 -9.08 -13.15
N ASN A 185 18.07 -9.26 -12.90
CA ASN A 185 17.03 -8.63 -13.72
C ASN A 185 17.06 -7.10 -13.60
N ILE A 186 17.34 -6.56 -12.42
CA ILE A 186 17.50 -5.11 -12.21
C ILE A 186 18.76 -4.61 -12.94
N ALA A 187 19.88 -5.34 -12.84
CA ALA A 187 21.10 -5.00 -13.56
C ALA A 187 20.89 -5.02 -15.08
N ALA A 188 20.16 -6.01 -15.60
CA ALA A 188 19.81 -6.09 -17.02
C ALA A 188 18.88 -4.94 -17.47
N ALA A 189 17.92 -4.54 -16.62
CA ALA A 189 17.07 -3.38 -16.86
C ALA A 189 17.90 -2.08 -16.96
N ILE A 190 18.85 -1.87 -16.05
CA ILE A 190 19.79 -0.74 -16.06
C ILE A 190 20.61 -0.76 -17.34
N ALA A 191 21.22 -1.89 -17.70
CA ALA A 191 22.03 -2.02 -18.93
C ALA A 191 21.21 -1.76 -20.19
N SER A 192 19.95 -2.26 -20.24
CA SER A 192 19.02 -2.00 -21.34
C SER A 192 18.68 -0.52 -21.52
N MET A 193 18.51 0.22 -20.41
CA MET A 193 18.31 1.67 -20.44
C MET A 193 19.55 2.38 -20.98
N GLN A 194 20.72 2.08 -20.43
CA GLN A 194 21.98 2.69 -20.79
C GLN A 194 22.33 2.46 -22.28
N ALA A 195 22.07 1.27 -22.79
CA ALA A 195 22.26 0.95 -24.22
C ALA A 195 21.37 1.80 -25.15
N GLN A 196 20.25 2.35 -24.64
CA GLN A 196 19.36 3.26 -25.34
C GLN A 196 19.64 4.74 -25.03
N GLY A 197 20.72 5.05 -24.34
CA GLY A 197 21.05 6.41 -23.92
C GLY A 197 20.16 6.95 -22.79
N ILE A 198 19.38 6.08 -22.14
CA ILE A 198 18.51 6.44 -21.02
C ILE A 198 19.30 6.31 -19.72
N ARG A 199 19.52 7.43 -19.04
CA ARG A 199 20.17 7.45 -17.74
C ARG A 199 19.18 7.04 -16.65
N PRO A 200 19.49 6.05 -15.77
CA PRO A 200 18.63 5.67 -14.66
C PRO A 200 18.37 6.85 -13.69
N ALA A 201 17.12 7.01 -13.28
CA ALA A 201 16.73 8.02 -12.30
C ALA A 201 16.23 7.40 -11.00
N ALA A 202 15.42 6.34 -11.08
CA ALA A 202 14.82 5.73 -9.90
C ALA A 202 14.56 4.23 -10.03
N LEU A 203 14.64 3.53 -8.92
CA LEU A 203 13.93 2.29 -8.62
C LEU A 203 12.79 2.66 -7.66
N LEU A 204 11.53 2.46 -8.08
CA LEU A 204 10.33 2.73 -7.29
C LEU A 204 9.61 1.41 -7.01
N ILE A 205 9.53 1.00 -5.75
CA ILE A 205 8.85 -0.24 -5.32
C ILE A 205 8.09 -0.05 -4.00
N ASP A 206 6.96 -0.76 -3.87
CA ASP A 206 6.32 -1.03 -2.58
C ASP A 206 7.13 -2.11 -1.85
N THR A 207 7.63 -1.81 -0.66
CA THR A 207 8.53 -2.71 0.09
C THR A 207 7.87 -3.99 0.61
N LEU A 208 6.54 -4.08 0.59
CA LEU A 208 5.79 -5.32 0.85
C LEU A 208 5.24 -5.98 -0.43
N PHE A 209 5.40 -5.34 -1.60
CA PHE A 209 4.92 -5.85 -2.88
C PHE A 209 3.42 -6.20 -2.82
N ALA A 210 2.63 -5.24 -2.29
CA ALA A 210 1.23 -5.46 -1.93
C ALA A 210 0.31 -5.75 -3.11
N ASN A 211 0.60 -5.21 -4.29
CA ASN A 211 -0.17 -5.47 -5.51
C ASN A 211 0.30 -6.73 -6.23
N GLU A 212 1.57 -7.06 -6.10
CA GLU A 212 2.20 -8.28 -6.61
C GLU A 212 1.74 -9.54 -5.84
N GLY A 213 0.96 -9.35 -4.77
CA GLY A 213 0.37 -10.43 -3.97
C GLY A 213 1.14 -10.78 -2.70
N LEU A 214 1.88 -9.85 -2.12
CA LEU A 214 2.69 -10.04 -0.91
C LEU A 214 3.64 -11.23 -1.01
N PRO A 215 4.44 -11.40 -2.08
CA PRO A 215 5.35 -12.53 -2.17
C PRO A 215 6.35 -12.52 -1.01
N ARG A 216 6.70 -13.71 -0.52
CA ARG A 216 7.85 -13.84 0.36
C ARG A 216 9.11 -13.66 -0.49
N VAL A 217 9.77 -12.50 -0.30
CA VAL A 217 11.02 -12.17 -1.00
C VAL A 217 12.24 -12.52 -0.14
N PRO A 218 13.39 -12.91 -0.75
CA PRO A 218 14.63 -13.10 -0.01
C PRO A 218 15.04 -11.82 0.74
N ALA A 219 15.48 -11.95 1.98
CA ALA A 219 15.80 -10.80 2.85
C ALA A 219 16.83 -9.82 2.24
N SER A 220 17.80 -10.32 1.45
CA SER A 220 18.83 -9.48 0.82
C SER A 220 18.41 -8.81 -0.50
N PHE A 221 17.25 -9.16 -1.07
CA PHE A 221 16.87 -8.70 -2.42
C PHE A 221 16.74 -7.18 -2.51
N VAL A 222 15.97 -6.57 -1.60
CA VAL A 222 15.71 -5.12 -1.65
C VAL A 222 17.00 -4.31 -1.47
N ASN A 223 17.90 -4.76 -0.59
CA ASN A 223 19.23 -4.15 -0.40
C ASN A 223 20.08 -4.22 -1.68
N LYS A 224 20.09 -5.37 -2.36
CA LYS A 224 20.83 -5.54 -3.63
C LYS A 224 20.23 -4.63 -4.71
N ALA A 225 18.92 -4.57 -4.81
CA ALA A 225 18.20 -3.71 -5.74
C ALA A 225 18.53 -2.22 -5.53
N ALA A 226 18.49 -1.76 -4.28
CA ALA A 226 18.85 -0.39 -3.92
C ALA A 226 20.32 -0.08 -4.22
N ALA A 227 21.24 -1.01 -3.96
CA ALA A 227 22.66 -0.84 -4.30
C ALA A 227 22.90 -0.71 -5.80
N LEU A 228 22.22 -1.52 -6.62
CA LEU A 228 22.35 -1.49 -8.09
C LEU A 228 21.86 -0.17 -8.69
N ILE A 229 20.71 0.34 -8.27
CA ILE A 229 20.20 1.61 -8.80
C ILE A 229 21.08 2.78 -8.39
N ARG A 230 21.59 2.80 -7.15
CA ARG A 230 22.53 3.82 -6.67
C ARG A 230 23.86 3.78 -7.42
N ALA A 231 24.41 2.60 -7.66
CA ALA A 231 25.63 2.44 -8.46
C ALA A 231 25.47 2.96 -9.89
N ALA A 232 24.24 2.93 -10.43
CA ALA A 232 23.90 3.49 -11.74
C ALA A 232 23.60 5.01 -11.72
N GLY A 233 23.68 5.65 -10.55
CA GLY A 233 23.43 7.09 -10.35
C GLY A 233 21.95 7.45 -10.14
N GLY A 234 21.07 6.47 -9.98
CA GLY A 234 19.66 6.67 -9.65
C GLY A 234 19.40 6.61 -8.13
N LEU A 235 18.15 6.82 -7.73
CA LEU A 235 17.68 6.82 -6.35
C LEU A 235 16.75 5.63 -6.08
N PHE A 236 16.79 5.11 -4.86
CA PHE A 236 15.83 4.13 -4.37
C PHE A 236 14.66 4.85 -3.69
N ILE A 237 13.46 4.68 -4.24
CA ILE A 237 12.20 5.21 -3.71
C ILE A 237 11.40 4.06 -3.12
N ALA A 238 11.13 4.11 -1.81
CA ALA A 238 10.24 3.18 -1.14
C ALA A 238 8.82 3.75 -1.12
N ASP A 239 7.88 3.09 -1.80
CA ASP A 239 6.46 3.40 -1.72
C ASP A 239 5.86 2.75 -0.46
N GLU A 240 5.70 3.53 0.60
CA GLU A 240 5.13 3.11 1.88
C GLU A 240 3.61 3.41 2.00
N VAL A 241 2.96 3.72 0.89
CA VAL A 241 1.52 4.04 0.86
C VAL A 241 0.65 2.86 1.32
N GLN A 242 1.14 1.63 1.23
CA GLN A 242 0.45 0.44 1.76
C GLN A 242 1.18 -0.22 2.93
N SER A 243 2.50 -0.18 2.94
CA SER A 243 3.37 -0.88 3.90
C SER A 243 3.61 -0.12 5.20
N GLY A 244 3.47 1.19 5.18
CA GLY A 244 3.77 2.06 6.32
C GLY A 244 2.73 2.05 7.46
N PHE A 245 3.01 2.87 8.46
CA PHE A 245 2.18 3.11 9.64
C PHE A 245 1.93 1.85 10.50
N GLY A 246 2.97 1.02 10.70
CA GLY A 246 2.92 -0.10 11.63
C GLY A 246 2.18 -1.34 11.12
N ARG A 247 1.90 -1.41 9.83
CA ARG A 247 1.15 -2.52 9.20
C ARG A 247 1.75 -3.89 9.49
N THR A 248 3.10 -4.01 9.52
CA THR A 248 3.82 -5.25 9.78
C THR A 248 3.98 -5.58 11.26
N GLY A 249 3.70 -4.62 12.15
CA GLY A 249 3.82 -4.78 13.60
C GLY A 249 5.24 -4.60 14.14
N ASP A 250 6.27 -5.10 13.46
CA ASP A 250 7.66 -5.04 13.94
C ASP A 250 8.27 -3.64 13.76
N HIS A 251 7.85 -2.93 12.72
CA HIS A 251 8.37 -1.63 12.34
C HIS A 251 7.24 -0.69 11.97
N LEU A 252 7.47 0.61 12.11
CA LEU A 252 6.51 1.62 11.64
C LEU A 252 6.52 1.70 10.11
N TRP A 253 7.67 1.43 9.46
CA TRP A 253 7.88 1.51 8.02
C TRP A 253 8.30 0.17 7.43
N GLY A 254 7.75 -0.21 6.28
CA GLY A 254 8.00 -1.50 5.64
C GLY A 254 9.46 -1.70 5.20
N HIS A 255 10.15 -0.64 4.74
CA HIS A 255 11.55 -0.71 4.33
C HIS A 255 12.49 -1.12 5.48
N GLN A 256 12.11 -0.81 6.73
CA GLN A 256 12.91 -1.17 7.91
C GLN A 256 13.04 -2.69 8.08
N ALA A 257 12.02 -3.45 7.64
CA ALA A 257 12.08 -4.92 7.67
C ALA A 257 13.14 -5.52 6.75
N HIS A 258 13.60 -4.76 5.74
CA HIS A 258 14.67 -5.14 4.83
C HIS A 258 16.04 -4.61 5.26
N GLY A 259 16.12 -3.81 6.34
CA GLY A 259 17.37 -3.17 6.78
C GLY A 259 17.94 -2.19 5.74
N VAL A 260 17.11 -1.60 4.89
CA VAL A 260 17.52 -0.63 3.86
C VAL A 260 17.03 0.77 4.23
N VAL A 261 17.86 1.76 4.00
CA VAL A 261 17.46 3.18 4.09
C VAL A 261 17.19 3.69 2.67
N PRO A 262 15.95 4.06 2.33
CA PRO A 262 15.63 4.65 1.03
C PRO A 262 16.22 6.06 0.88
N ASP A 263 16.33 6.52 -0.37
CA ASP A 263 16.67 7.93 -0.65
C ASP A 263 15.42 8.83 -0.54
N ILE A 264 14.26 8.24 -0.88
CA ILE A 264 12.94 8.88 -0.74
C ILE A 264 11.94 7.83 -0.25
N VAL A 265 11.08 8.20 0.69
CA VAL A 265 9.94 7.38 1.13
C VAL A 265 8.65 8.12 0.81
N THR A 266 7.70 7.50 0.12
CA THR A 266 6.40 8.09 -0.15
C THR A 266 5.32 7.52 0.76
N LEU A 267 4.41 8.37 1.22
CA LEU A 267 3.40 8.10 2.23
C LEU A 267 2.00 8.47 1.72
N GLY A 268 0.98 7.81 2.25
CA GLY A 268 -0.41 8.11 1.91
C GLY A 268 -1.39 7.25 2.70
N LYS A 269 -2.52 6.90 2.12
CA LYS A 269 -3.59 6.04 2.69
C LYS A 269 -3.77 6.11 4.22
N PRO A 270 -2.96 5.37 5.06
CA PRO A 270 -3.09 5.36 6.51
C PRO A 270 -2.85 6.73 7.15
N MET A 271 -2.01 7.56 6.52
CA MET A 271 -1.50 8.81 7.06
C MET A 271 -2.60 9.75 7.57
N GLY A 272 -3.74 9.80 6.86
CA GLY A 272 -4.89 10.63 7.21
C GLY A 272 -6.11 9.88 7.71
N ASN A 273 -6.05 8.55 7.91
CA ASN A 273 -7.18 7.72 8.33
C ASN A 273 -8.48 7.98 7.53
N GLY A 274 -8.34 8.27 6.23
CA GLY A 274 -9.45 8.63 5.33
C GLY A 274 -9.50 10.10 4.94
N TYR A 275 -8.84 11.01 5.68
CA TYR A 275 -8.63 12.39 5.25
C TYR A 275 -7.55 12.44 4.15
N PRO A 276 -7.70 13.31 3.12
CA PRO A 276 -6.68 13.49 2.09
C PRO A 276 -5.38 14.04 2.65
N LEU A 277 -4.43 13.16 2.95
CA LEU A 277 -3.10 13.48 3.46
C LEU A 277 -2.10 12.45 2.96
N ALA A 278 -1.05 12.93 2.34
CA ALA A 278 0.06 12.17 1.83
C ALA A 278 1.34 13.03 1.85
N GLY A 279 2.45 12.46 1.43
CA GLY A 279 3.70 13.20 1.35
C GLY A 279 4.88 12.29 1.07
N LEU A 280 6.06 12.85 1.12
CA LEU A 280 7.30 12.10 1.07
C LEU A 280 8.26 12.57 2.16
N ILE A 281 9.17 11.69 2.54
CA ILE A 281 10.30 11.97 3.42
C ILE A 281 11.58 11.72 2.63
N THR A 282 12.53 12.63 2.75
CA THR A 282 13.84 12.55 2.10
C THR A 282 14.87 13.38 2.86
N HIS A 283 16.07 13.56 2.29
CA HIS A 283 17.11 14.35 2.93
C HIS A 283 16.94 15.86 2.65
N LYS A 284 17.21 16.67 3.63
CA LYS A 284 17.15 18.13 3.54
C LYS A 284 17.93 18.70 2.34
N ALA A 285 19.15 18.18 2.12
CA ALA A 285 19.99 18.65 1.03
C ALA A 285 19.33 18.49 -0.37
N LEU A 286 18.56 17.41 -0.58
CA LEU A 286 17.84 17.20 -1.84
C LEU A 286 16.70 18.20 -2.01
N VAL A 287 15.90 18.41 -0.96
CA VAL A 287 14.77 19.37 -0.97
C VAL A 287 15.27 20.80 -1.22
N GLU A 288 16.30 21.23 -0.50
CA GLU A 288 16.89 22.56 -0.66
C GLU A 288 17.50 22.76 -2.06
N SER A 289 18.20 21.74 -2.59
CA SER A 289 18.77 21.82 -3.93
C SER A 289 17.67 21.92 -4.99
N PHE A 290 16.64 21.07 -4.90
CA PHE A 290 15.48 21.14 -5.80
C PHE A 290 14.77 22.48 -5.72
N GLY A 291 14.53 23.01 -4.51
CA GLY A 291 13.85 24.28 -4.27
C GLY A 291 14.57 25.49 -4.85
N ARG A 292 15.89 25.45 -5.02
CA ARG A 292 16.65 26.51 -5.70
C ARG A 292 16.46 26.52 -7.23
N HIS A 293 16.01 25.40 -7.82
CA HIS A 293 15.88 25.26 -9.27
C HIS A 293 14.42 25.11 -9.73
N ALA A 294 13.52 24.72 -8.83
CA ALA A 294 12.11 24.49 -9.15
C ALA A 294 11.22 24.96 -8.00
N MET A 295 10.21 25.74 -8.31
CA MET A 295 9.19 26.08 -7.33
C MET A 295 8.23 24.87 -7.19
N TYR A 296 8.10 24.37 -5.95
CA TYR A 296 7.05 23.41 -5.59
C TYR A 296 6.04 24.07 -4.65
N PHE A 297 4.78 23.91 -4.99
CA PHE A 297 3.65 24.33 -4.16
C PHE A 297 2.46 23.40 -4.39
N ASN A 298 1.86 22.92 -3.30
CA ASN A 298 0.61 22.19 -3.31
C ASN A 298 -0.40 22.97 -2.45
N THR A 299 -1.54 23.33 -3.03
CA THR A 299 -2.52 24.21 -2.36
C THR A 299 -3.07 23.60 -1.08
N PHE A 300 -3.29 22.30 -1.05
CA PHE A 300 -3.92 21.59 0.08
C PHE A 300 -2.95 20.67 0.82
N GLY A 301 -1.80 20.35 0.23
CA GLY A 301 -0.80 19.47 0.85
C GLY A 301 -0.23 20.09 2.12
N GLY A 302 -0.38 19.38 3.26
CA GLY A 302 0.13 19.83 4.54
C GLY A 302 -0.64 21.01 5.14
N SER A 303 -1.93 21.15 4.88
CA SER A 303 -2.76 22.14 5.56
C SER A 303 -2.85 21.88 7.08
N PRO A 304 -3.14 22.87 7.91
CA PRO A 304 -3.25 22.68 9.36
C PRO A 304 -4.22 21.57 9.77
N VAL A 305 -5.35 21.44 9.07
CA VAL A 305 -6.31 20.35 9.33
C VAL A 305 -5.70 19.00 8.99
N ALA A 306 -5.00 18.88 7.85
CA ALA A 306 -4.31 17.64 7.47
C ALA A 306 -3.23 17.27 8.51
N ALA A 307 -2.46 18.25 8.98
CA ALA A 307 -1.43 18.04 10.00
C ALA A 307 -2.04 17.60 11.35
N ALA A 308 -3.15 18.23 11.78
CA ALA A 308 -3.86 17.84 13.00
C ALA A 308 -4.40 16.40 12.91
N VAL A 309 -4.94 16.01 11.75
CA VAL A 309 -5.39 14.63 11.49
C VAL A 309 -4.21 13.67 11.53
N GLY A 310 -3.12 13.95 10.84
CA GLY A 310 -1.93 13.09 10.83
C GLY A 310 -1.30 12.94 12.21
N MET A 311 -1.27 14.02 13.01
CA MET A 311 -0.82 13.98 14.40
C MET A 311 -1.69 13.04 15.23
N ALA A 312 -3.02 13.17 15.12
CA ALA A 312 -3.96 12.32 15.84
C ALA A 312 -3.86 10.84 15.45
N VAL A 313 -3.56 10.53 14.19
CA VAL A 313 -3.29 9.15 13.75
C VAL A 313 -2.06 8.59 14.46
N LEU A 314 -0.97 9.34 14.53
CA LEU A 314 0.24 8.92 15.25
C LEU A 314 -0.03 8.74 16.75
N ASP A 315 -0.84 9.63 17.36
CA ASP A 315 -1.26 9.50 18.75
C ASP A 315 -1.96 8.16 19.01
N VAL A 316 -2.94 7.80 18.18
CA VAL A 316 -3.70 6.55 18.34
C VAL A 316 -2.80 5.33 18.17
N ILE A 317 -1.91 5.35 17.15
CA ILE A 317 -0.96 4.25 16.93
C ILE A 317 -0.09 4.01 18.17
N GLU A 318 0.42 5.08 18.77
CA GLU A 318 1.30 5.01 19.93
C GLU A 318 0.53 4.66 21.21
N GLN A 319 -0.52 5.42 21.56
CA GLN A 319 -1.28 5.28 22.79
C GLN A 319 -1.99 3.93 22.90
N GLN A 320 -2.50 3.40 21.79
CA GLN A 320 -3.15 2.10 21.75
C GLN A 320 -2.16 0.96 21.41
N GLN A 321 -0.86 1.24 21.33
CA GLN A 321 0.19 0.24 21.04
C GLN A 321 -0.14 -0.60 19.80
N LEU A 322 -0.60 0.03 18.71
CA LEU A 322 -1.13 -0.68 17.55
C LEU A 322 -0.09 -1.51 16.80
N LEU A 323 1.21 -1.19 16.91
CA LEU A 323 2.27 -2.05 16.40
C LEU A 323 2.27 -3.40 17.13
N LYS A 324 2.22 -3.36 18.47
CA LYS A 324 2.17 -4.59 19.28
C LYS A 324 0.89 -5.37 19.01
N ASN A 325 -0.24 -4.70 18.89
CA ASN A 325 -1.49 -5.35 18.50
C ASN A 325 -1.36 -6.05 17.14
N ALA A 326 -0.75 -5.38 16.16
CA ALA A 326 -0.52 -5.96 14.84
C ALA A 326 0.40 -7.21 14.91
N GLN A 327 1.41 -7.22 15.78
CA GLN A 327 2.24 -8.41 16.03
C GLN A 327 1.43 -9.56 16.62
N ASP A 328 0.79 -9.29 17.77
CA ASP A 328 0.14 -10.33 18.59
C ASP A 328 -1.07 -10.94 17.86
N VAL A 329 -1.95 -10.09 17.32
CA VAL A 329 -3.12 -10.53 16.56
C VAL A 329 -2.70 -11.09 15.19
N GLY A 330 -1.68 -10.50 14.58
CA GLY A 330 -1.12 -10.99 13.32
C GLY A 330 -0.56 -12.41 13.44
N ALA A 331 0.22 -12.70 14.47
CA ALA A 331 0.72 -14.05 14.74
C ALA A 331 -0.43 -15.06 14.96
N TYR A 332 -1.46 -14.65 15.69
CA TYR A 332 -2.66 -15.45 15.91
C TYR A 332 -3.40 -15.75 14.61
N VAL A 333 -3.64 -14.73 13.77
CA VAL A 333 -4.30 -14.91 12.46
C VAL A 333 -3.47 -15.82 11.56
N GLN A 334 -2.15 -15.62 11.50
CA GLN A 334 -1.25 -16.43 10.69
C GLN A 334 -1.34 -17.93 11.05
N GLN A 335 -1.34 -18.23 12.35
CA GLN A 335 -1.51 -19.61 12.84
C GLN A 335 -2.86 -20.20 12.40
N ARG A 336 -3.95 -19.42 12.53
CA ARG A 336 -5.29 -19.86 12.13
C ARG A 336 -5.40 -20.07 10.63
N LEU A 337 -4.82 -19.19 9.81
CA LEU A 337 -4.81 -19.34 8.33
C LEU A 337 -3.99 -20.55 7.88
N GLN A 338 -2.87 -20.85 8.55
CA GLN A 338 -2.10 -22.08 8.28
C GLN A 338 -2.89 -23.34 8.63
N ALA A 339 -3.68 -23.32 9.71
CA ALA A 339 -4.58 -24.43 10.05
C ALA A 339 -5.69 -24.61 9.00
N LEU A 340 -6.17 -23.55 8.34
CA LEU A 340 -7.06 -23.66 7.18
C LEU A 340 -6.34 -24.31 5.99
N ALA A 341 -5.10 -23.90 5.69
CA ALA A 341 -4.32 -24.45 4.60
C ALA A 341 -4.10 -25.97 4.74
N ALA A 342 -4.01 -26.48 5.96
CA ALA A 342 -3.92 -27.92 6.21
C ALA A 342 -5.24 -28.69 5.94
N ARG A 343 -6.38 -28.01 5.87
CA ARG A 343 -7.71 -28.60 5.65
C ARG A 343 -8.28 -28.38 4.26
N HIS A 344 -7.90 -27.29 3.60
CA HIS A 344 -8.40 -26.89 2.29
C HIS A 344 -7.29 -26.98 1.25
N SER A 345 -7.33 -27.99 0.39
CA SER A 345 -6.31 -28.24 -0.64
C SER A 345 -6.20 -27.16 -1.70
N ILE A 346 -7.20 -26.29 -1.83
CA ILE A 346 -7.15 -25.13 -2.73
C ILE A 346 -6.18 -24.04 -2.26
N ILE A 347 -5.78 -24.05 -0.98
CA ILE A 347 -4.85 -23.06 -0.43
C ILE A 347 -3.42 -23.49 -0.77
N GLY A 348 -2.79 -22.79 -1.69
CA GLY A 348 -1.41 -23.05 -2.11
C GLY A 348 -0.36 -22.45 -1.18
N ASP A 349 -0.59 -21.21 -0.72
CA ASP A 349 0.34 -20.51 0.20
C ASP A 349 -0.40 -19.53 1.10
N VAL A 350 0.07 -19.42 2.35
CA VAL A 350 -0.37 -18.42 3.32
C VAL A 350 0.85 -17.60 3.73
N ARG A 351 0.80 -16.31 3.53
CA ARG A 351 1.93 -15.41 3.81
C ARG A 351 1.45 -14.06 4.35
N GLY A 352 2.37 -13.31 4.92
CA GLY A 352 2.09 -12.00 5.50
C GLY A 352 2.81 -11.77 6.80
N LYS A 353 2.65 -10.56 7.33
CA LYS A 353 3.24 -10.14 8.60
C LYS A 353 2.38 -9.06 9.25
N GLY A 354 2.31 -9.06 10.57
CA GLY A 354 1.42 -8.16 11.30
C GLY A 354 -0.03 -8.33 10.86
N LEU A 355 -0.70 -7.25 10.51
CA LEU A 355 -2.07 -7.26 9.99
C LEU A 355 -2.11 -7.04 8.46
N PHE A 356 -1.22 -7.70 7.74
CA PHE A 356 -1.23 -7.73 6.29
C PHE A 356 -0.94 -9.15 5.80
N PHE A 357 -1.94 -9.82 5.25
CA PHE A 357 -1.88 -11.22 4.82
C PHE A 357 -2.27 -11.37 3.37
N ALA A 358 -1.76 -12.43 2.77
CA ALA A 358 -2.20 -12.98 1.50
C ALA A 358 -2.40 -14.48 1.63
N MET A 359 -3.49 -14.98 1.03
CA MET A 359 -3.75 -16.40 0.85
C MET A 359 -3.90 -16.68 -0.63
N GLU A 360 -2.96 -17.43 -1.19
CA GLU A 360 -2.96 -17.78 -2.60
C GLU A 360 -3.74 -19.06 -2.84
N LEU A 361 -4.76 -19.00 -3.69
CA LEU A 361 -5.57 -20.15 -4.06
C LEU A 361 -5.07 -20.74 -5.38
N VAL A 362 -4.89 -22.05 -5.42
CA VAL A 362 -4.41 -22.79 -6.58
C VAL A 362 -5.29 -24.03 -6.82
N ARG A 363 -5.47 -24.41 -8.07
CA ARG A 363 -6.19 -25.63 -8.45
C ARG A 363 -5.33 -26.87 -8.31
N ASP A 364 -4.03 -26.71 -8.48
CA ASP A 364 -3.05 -27.79 -8.40
C ASP A 364 -1.76 -27.29 -7.76
N HIS A 365 -1.24 -28.01 -6.77
CA HIS A 365 -0.06 -27.63 -6.01
C HIS A 365 1.26 -27.77 -6.79
N ALA A 366 1.31 -28.67 -7.78
CA ALA A 366 2.53 -28.90 -8.55
C ALA A 366 2.73 -27.80 -9.60
N SER A 367 1.70 -27.52 -10.39
CA SER A 367 1.72 -26.46 -11.40
C SER A 367 1.49 -25.07 -10.82
N LYS A 368 0.87 -25.00 -9.62
CA LYS A 368 0.41 -23.74 -8.98
C LYS A 368 -0.55 -22.96 -9.87
N GLU A 369 -1.43 -23.67 -10.61
CA GLU A 369 -2.43 -23.08 -11.46
C GLU A 369 -3.34 -22.13 -10.66
N PRO A 370 -3.48 -20.84 -11.04
CA PRO A 370 -4.28 -19.88 -10.29
C PRO A 370 -5.78 -20.23 -10.24
N ALA A 371 -6.37 -20.21 -9.05
CA ALA A 371 -7.79 -20.43 -8.81
C ALA A 371 -8.56 -19.10 -8.74
N GLY A 372 -8.51 -18.29 -9.80
CA GLY A 372 -9.07 -16.93 -9.81
C GLY A 372 -10.60 -16.87 -9.75
N LEU A 373 -11.30 -17.84 -10.38
CA LEU A 373 -12.77 -17.93 -10.30
C LEU A 373 -13.23 -18.34 -8.91
N GLU A 374 -12.54 -19.29 -8.29
CA GLU A 374 -12.77 -19.74 -6.93
C GLU A 374 -12.50 -18.61 -5.92
N ALA A 375 -11.42 -17.85 -6.10
CA ALA A 375 -11.12 -16.67 -5.28
C ALA A 375 -12.24 -15.61 -5.38
N ARG A 376 -12.78 -15.36 -6.58
CA ARG A 376 -13.92 -14.45 -6.76
C ARG A 376 -15.15 -14.95 -6.00
N LYS A 377 -15.44 -16.26 -6.06
CA LYS A 377 -16.53 -16.88 -5.31
C LYS A 377 -16.34 -16.67 -3.81
N VAL A 378 -15.16 -17.01 -3.27
CA VAL A 378 -14.84 -16.81 -1.85
C VAL A 378 -15.06 -15.35 -1.43
N VAL A 379 -14.56 -14.37 -2.21
CA VAL A 379 -14.71 -12.93 -1.89
C VAL A 379 -16.20 -12.52 -1.81
N ASN A 380 -17.04 -13.01 -2.71
CA ASN A 380 -18.47 -12.71 -2.68
C ASN A 380 -19.21 -13.45 -1.55
N ASP A 381 -18.86 -14.71 -1.29
CA ASP A 381 -19.44 -15.49 -0.19
C ASP A 381 -19.07 -14.88 1.18
N MET A 382 -17.83 -14.41 1.36
CA MET A 382 -17.40 -13.67 2.54
C MET A 382 -18.25 -12.40 2.74
N ARG A 383 -18.44 -11.61 1.66
CA ARG A 383 -19.29 -10.41 1.70
C ARG A 383 -20.74 -10.77 2.08
N GLU A 384 -21.33 -11.83 1.52
CA GLU A 384 -22.67 -12.29 1.87
C GLU A 384 -22.76 -12.74 3.35
N ASN A 385 -21.66 -13.20 3.94
CA ASN A 385 -21.58 -13.58 5.35
C ASN A 385 -21.05 -12.46 6.27
N GLY A 386 -21.02 -11.20 5.79
CA GLY A 386 -20.73 -10.03 6.60
C GLY A 386 -19.25 -9.77 6.87
N VAL A 387 -18.34 -10.28 6.02
CA VAL A 387 -16.90 -10.00 6.09
C VAL A 387 -16.38 -9.50 4.75
N LEU A 388 -15.71 -8.36 4.75
CA LEU A 388 -15.19 -7.72 3.53
C LEU A 388 -13.72 -8.06 3.34
N ILE A 389 -13.40 -8.72 2.24
CA ILE A 389 -12.04 -8.99 1.75
C ILE A 389 -11.96 -8.65 0.26
N SER A 390 -10.77 -8.71 -0.32
CA SER A 390 -10.59 -8.58 -1.77
C SER A 390 -9.54 -9.57 -2.26
N LYS A 391 -9.28 -9.56 -3.56
CA LYS A 391 -8.28 -10.40 -4.22
C LYS A 391 -7.33 -9.56 -5.07
N ILE A 392 -6.17 -10.10 -5.40
CA ILE A 392 -5.07 -9.42 -6.08
C ILE A 392 -4.18 -10.45 -6.80
N GLY A 393 -3.12 -9.96 -7.45
CA GLY A 393 -2.11 -10.76 -8.14
C GLY A 393 -2.48 -11.03 -9.59
N ALA A 394 -1.49 -11.36 -10.41
CA ALA A 394 -1.65 -11.54 -11.86
C ALA A 394 -2.67 -12.64 -12.24
N GLY A 395 -2.84 -13.65 -11.38
CA GLY A 395 -3.85 -14.70 -11.54
C GLY A 395 -5.19 -14.39 -10.90
N ASP A 396 -5.35 -13.22 -10.30
CA ASP A 396 -6.55 -12.77 -9.58
C ASP A 396 -7.03 -13.78 -8.50
N ASN A 397 -6.08 -14.56 -7.97
CA ASN A 397 -6.28 -15.73 -7.11
C ASN A 397 -5.72 -15.58 -5.69
N ILE A 398 -5.25 -14.39 -5.33
CA ILE A 398 -4.65 -14.12 -4.02
C ILE A 398 -5.61 -13.28 -3.19
N LEU A 399 -6.19 -13.87 -2.13
CA LEU A 399 -7.02 -13.15 -1.18
C LEU A 399 -6.13 -12.15 -0.42
N LYS A 400 -6.50 -10.87 -0.46
CA LYS A 400 -5.77 -9.76 0.16
C LYS A 400 -6.48 -9.31 1.43
N LEU A 401 -5.80 -9.42 2.56
CA LEU A 401 -6.34 -9.27 3.91
C LEU A 401 -5.52 -8.21 4.65
N ARG A 402 -6.12 -7.05 4.95
CA ARG A 402 -5.44 -5.91 5.60
C ARG A 402 -6.42 -5.05 6.40
N PRO A 403 -6.93 -5.60 7.54
CA PRO A 403 -7.89 -4.89 8.38
C PRO A 403 -7.28 -3.61 8.99
N PRO A 404 -8.09 -2.71 9.54
CA PRO A 404 -7.60 -1.65 10.43
C PRO A 404 -6.73 -2.20 11.56
N LEU A 405 -5.76 -1.44 12.06
CA LEU A 405 -4.82 -1.90 13.10
C LEU A 405 -5.47 -2.15 14.47
N VAL A 406 -6.68 -1.64 14.68
CA VAL A 406 -7.51 -1.90 15.87
C VAL A 406 -8.24 -3.25 15.81
N PHE A 407 -7.97 -4.06 14.81
CA PHE A 407 -8.50 -5.40 14.65
C PHE A 407 -7.99 -6.32 15.78
N GLY A 408 -8.91 -6.99 16.50
CA GLY A 408 -8.60 -7.83 17.66
C GLY A 408 -8.86 -9.32 17.40
N ARG A 409 -8.61 -10.15 18.42
CA ARG A 409 -8.76 -11.62 18.35
C ARG A 409 -10.18 -12.08 18.04
N ASP A 410 -11.20 -11.44 18.62
CA ASP A 410 -12.60 -11.79 18.34
C ASP A 410 -12.97 -11.53 16.88
N HIS A 411 -12.48 -10.43 16.32
CA HIS A 411 -12.63 -10.13 14.90
C HIS A 411 -11.90 -11.17 14.04
N ALA A 412 -10.70 -11.62 14.47
CA ALA A 412 -9.94 -12.67 13.81
C ALA A 412 -10.68 -14.01 13.80
N ASN A 413 -11.32 -14.38 14.92
CA ASN A 413 -12.15 -15.58 15.00
C ASN A 413 -13.30 -15.53 14.01
N LEU A 414 -14.09 -14.46 14.03
CA LEU A 414 -15.20 -14.28 13.09
C LEU A 414 -14.73 -14.35 11.65
N PHE A 415 -13.63 -13.65 11.32
CA PHE A 415 -13.05 -13.65 9.96
C PHE A 415 -12.66 -15.06 9.53
N VAL A 416 -11.88 -15.79 10.36
CA VAL A 416 -11.35 -17.10 9.98
C VAL A 416 -12.46 -18.15 9.89
N ASP A 417 -13.44 -18.11 10.80
CA ASP A 417 -14.56 -19.05 10.79
C ASP A 417 -15.46 -18.82 9.56
N THR A 418 -15.67 -17.55 9.17
CA THR A 418 -16.39 -17.21 7.94
C THR A 418 -15.61 -17.64 6.67
N LEU A 419 -14.28 -17.49 6.69
CA LEU A 419 -13.42 -17.91 5.58
C LEU A 419 -13.41 -19.44 5.42
N ASP A 420 -13.37 -20.16 6.54
CA ASP A 420 -13.47 -21.64 6.55
C ASP A 420 -14.78 -22.12 5.89
N HIS A 421 -15.89 -21.47 6.25
CA HIS A 421 -17.19 -21.76 5.65
C HIS A 421 -17.21 -21.48 4.14
N ALA A 422 -16.69 -20.32 3.70
CA ALA A 422 -16.63 -19.96 2.28
C ALA A 422 -15.72 -20.88 1.47
N LEU A 423 -14.58 -21.33 2.03
CA LEU A 423 -13.68 -22.29 1.40
C LEU A 423 -14.28 -23.68 1.31
N SER A 424 -15.13 -24.09 2.27
CA SER A 424 -15.82 -25.38 2.24
C SER A 424 -16.91 -25.47 1.16
N ALA A 425 -17.32 -24.33 0.60
CA ALA A 425 -18.36 -24.23 -0.43
C ALA A 425 -17.82 -24.23 -1.88
N ILE A 426 -16.49 -24.37 -2.06
CA ILE A 426 -15.82 -24.41 -3.37
C ILE A 426 -15.04 -25.76 -3.57
#